data_4391fb29b9b7d5137ec577b126b9aea3
#
_entry.id   4391fb29b9b7d5137ec577b126b9aea3
#
_cell.length_a   1.000
_cell.length_b   1.000
_cell.length_c   1.000
_cell.angle_alpha   90.00
_cell.angle_beta   90.00
_cell.angle_gamma   90.00
#
_symmetry.space_group_name_H-M   'P 1'
#
loop_
_entity.id
_entity.type
_entity.pdbx_description
1 polymer ?
#
loop_
_entity_poly.entity_id
_entity_poly.type
_entity_poly.pdbx_seq_one_letter_code
_entity_poly.pdbx_strand_id
1 'polypeptide(L)'
;MKSALPNVMYVSSILAVIVYKLYTVRHLTELDFFAIYSITVTAYILSRFALADRYKTEVYDHEILPRVSLVIPAYNEEKLIGQTISYHARSDYPKDRFEVIVVNDGSKDGTAQEAAKSVRENPGMSIQVINFPENRGKRHALAAGIRAAKGDVIVTNDSDSFVHPEAVRKIVQPFQDERVGGVTGHADVYNWKDNLLTQIQYIRYFVAFKVYKASEALYSMVICLSGCLAAYPKPVIMSFLDEWENQSFWGKPCTYGDDRGLTTFILRKGYKAVYEPTAITDTVVPTALTGFWKQQLRWKKSWLRETYFVGKFMWRRHPVMALSFYSNAFLTIFSFIIVIRVFFLLPAVDSTLPLFYLIGLALVAFVYLAYCNKYGIYQGWIFPIVWSVLYALVLVWQIPIAFATLRDSRWGTR
;
A
#
# COMPACT_ATOMS: atom_id res chain seq x y z
N MET A 1 12.90 22.28 -21.36
CA MET A 1 14.06 21.60 -20.70
C MET A 1 13.73 21.47 -19.23
N LYS A 2 13.47 20.25 -18.72
CA LYS A 2 13.39 20.02 -17.26
C LYS A 2 14.79 20.29 -16.72
N SER A 3 14.94 21.12 -15.67
CA SER A 3 16.24 21.46 -15.11
C SER A 3 16.97 20.18 -14.67
N ALA A 4 18.28 20.10 -14.92
CA ALA A 4 19.10 18.96 -14.49
C ALA A 4 19.26 18.90 -12.94
N LEU A 5 18.97 20.01 -12.27
CA LEU A 5 19.17 20.19 -10.83
C LEU A 5 18.52 19.11 -9.94
N PRO A 6 17.23 18.69 -10.13
CA PRO A 6 16.65 17.63 -9.29
C PRO A 6 17.36 16.28 -9.44
N ASN A 7 17.82 15.94 -10.64
CA ASN A 7 18.58 14.70 -10.85
C ASN A 7 19.96 14.76 -10.19
N VAL A 8 20.64 15.91 -10.25
CA VAL A 8 21.94 16.13 -9.58
C VAL A 8 21.76 16.02 -8.07
N MET A 9 20.76 16.68 -7.48
CA MET A 9 20.45 16.58 -6.05
C MET A 9 20.18 15.13 -5.62
N TYR A 10 19.43 14.39 -6.42
CA TYR A 10 19.11 13.00 -6.11
C TYR A 10 20.37 12.10 -6.13
N VAL A 11 21.19 12.17 -7.18
CA VAL A 11 22.45 11.41 -7.27
C VAL A 11 23.41 11.79 -6.15
N SER A 12 23.58 13.10 -5.87
CA SER A 12 24.45 13.58 -4.81
C SER A 12 23.99 13.10 -3.42
N SER A 13 22.68 13.04 -3.17
CA SER A 13 22.15 12.54 -1.89
C SER A 13 22.42 11.03 -1.71
N ILE A 14 22.32 10.24 -2.76
CA ILE A 14 22.69 8.80 -2.72
C ILE A 14 24.18 8.64 -2.41
N LEU A 15 25.04 9.38 -3.10
CA LEU A 15 26.48 9.35 -2.86
C LEU A 15 26.84 9.76 -1.41
N ALA A 16 26.20 10.80 -0.88
CA ALA A 16 26.39 11.21 0.51
C ALA A 16 26.04 10.09 1.50
N VAL A 17 24.93 9.38 1.29
CA VAL A 17 24.54 8.22 2.11
C VAL A 17 25.61 7.11 2.04
N ILE A 18 26.10 6.80 0.84
CA ILE A 18 27.12 5.75 0.66
C ILE A 18 28.43 6.14 1.36
N VAL A 19 28.92 7.34 1.13
CA VAL A 19 30.17 7.83 1.75
C VAL A 19 30.06 7.84 3.28
N TYR A 20 28.96 8.36 3.79
CA TYR A 20 28.71 8.39 5.24
C TYR A 20 28.63 6.96 5.81
N LYS A 21 28.01 6.02 5.12
CA LYS A 21 27.94 4.62 5.53
C LYS A 21 29.32 3.97 5.57
N LEU A 22 30.12 4.16 4.55
CA LEU A 22 31.51 3.66 4.50
C LEU A 22 32.35 4.23 5.66
N TYR A 23 32.20 5.53 5.94
CA TYR A 23 32.86 6.18 7.07
C TYR A 23 32.43 5.53 8.41
N THR A 24 31.14 5.41 8.67
CA THR A 24 30.62 4.88 9.94
C THR A 24 30.99 3.40 10.16
N VAL A 25 30.94 2.57 9.13
CA VAL A 25 31.34 1.15 9.22
C VAL A 25 32.84 1.02 9.52
N ARG A 26 33.67 1.87 8.89
CA ARG A 26 35.12 1.82 9.09
C ARG A 26 35.57 2.32 10.48
N HIS A 27 34.90 3.34 11.01
CA HIS A 27 35.38 4.08 12.19
C HIS A 27 34.62 3.83 13.47
N LEU A 28 33.37 3.34 13.40
CA LEU A 28 32.49 3.28 14.56
C LEU A 28 32.02 1.87 14.92
N THR A 29 32.25 0.88 14.07
CA THR A 29 31.71 -0.46 14.32
C THR A 29 32.73 -1.54 13.98
N GLU A 30 32.89 -2.50 14.86
CA GLU A 30 33.36 -3.83 14.49
C GLU A 30 32.26 -4.48 13.62
N LEU A 31 32.61 -5.52 12.85
CA LEU A 31 31.66 -6.22 11.99
C LEU A 31 30.73 -7.12 12.85
N ASP A 32 29.86 -6.48 13.60
CA ASP A 32 28.87 -7.11 14.47
C ASP A 32 27.47 -7.16 13.79
N PHE A 33 26.50 -7.76 14.48
CA PHE A 33 25.10 -7.82 14.04
C PHE A 33 24.53 -6.44 13.64
N PHE A 34 24.90 -5.38 14.37
CA PHE A 34 24.38 -4.05 14.17
C PHE A 34 25.00 -3.33 12.97
N ALA A 35 26.27 -3.61 12.68
CA ALA A 35 26.92 -3.18 11.45
C ALA A 35 26.26 -3.84 10.23
N ILE A 36 26.02 -5.15 10.29
CA ILE A 36 25.30 -5.90 9.25
C ILE A 36 23.87 -5.31 9.04
N TYR A 37 23.13 -5.07 10.13
CA TYR A 37 21.82 -4.43 10.05
C TYR A 37 21.90 -3.06 9.36
N SER A 38 22.83 -2.22 9.77
CA SER A 38 23.02 -0.87 9.26
C SER A 38 23.41 -0.84 7.77
N ILE A 39 24.25 -1.77 7.32
CA ILE A 39 24.58 -1.97 5.90
C ILE A 39 23.35 -2.45 5.13
N THR A 40 22.65 -3.44 5.66
CA THR A 40 21.47 -4.04 5.02
C THR A 40 20.35 -3.02 4.85
N VAL A 41 20.03 -2.18 5.85
CA VAL A 41 19.00 -1.16 5.73
C VAL A 41 19.35 -0.12 4.67
N THR A 42 20.62 0.31 4.64
CA THR A 42 21.10 1.27 3.62
C THR A 42 21.00 0.69 2.22
N ALA A 43 21.53 -0.51 2.00
CA ALA A 43 21.47 -1.21 0.73
C ALA A 43 20.02 -1.48 0.28
N TYR A 44 19.15 -1.88 1.22
CA TYR A 44 17.74 -2.10 0.96
C TYR A 44 17.05 -0.82 0.48
N ILE A 45 17.17 0.29 1.22
CA ILE A 45 16.53 1.55 0.87
C ILE A 45 17.03 2.06 -0.49
N LEU A 46 18.35 2.15 -0.68
CA LEU A 46 18.92 2.66 -1.94
C LEU A 46 18.55 1.77 -3.13
N SER A 47 18.49 0.45 -2.94
CA SER A 47 18.04 -0.46 -4.00
C SER A 47 16.59 -0.21 -4.43
N ARG A 48 15.69 0.19 -3.51
CA ARG A 48 14.29 0.51 -3.85
C ARG A 48 14.21 1.68 -4.82
N PHE A 49 14.97 2.74 -4.58
CA PHE A 49 15.04 3.89 -5.47
C PHE A 49 15.64 3.52 -6.84
N ALA A 50 16.77 2.79 -6.85
CA ALA A 50 17.41 2.38 -8.07
C ALA A 50 16.55 1.46 -8.96
N LEU A 51 15.76 0.57 -8.33
CA LEU A 51 14.84 -0.31 -9.04
C LEU A 51 13.58 0.45 -9.49
N ALA A 52 13.06 1.36 -8.66
CA ALA A 52 11.91 2.18 -9.03
C ALA A 52 12.20 3.07 -10.25
N ASP A 53 13.41 3.63 -10.36
CA ASP A 53 13.82 4.43 -11.51
C ASP A 53 13.90 3.63 -12.83
N ARG A 54 14.04 2.32 -12.74
CA ARG A 54 14.05 1.41 -13.90
C ARG A 54 12.65 0.96 -14.31
N TYR A 55 11.68 1.09 -13.42
CA TYR A 55 10.32 0.69 -13.72
C TYR A 55 9.70 1.63 -14.75
N LYS A 56 9.15 1.04 -15.80
CA LYS A 56 8.39 1.75 -16.84
C LYS A 56 7.02 1.09 -16.94
N THR A 57 6.00 1.90 -17.16
CA THR A 57 4.67 1.41 -17.49
C THR A 57 4.75 0.63 -18.80
N GLU A 58 4.14 -0.53 -18.83
CA GLU A 58 4.05 -1.34 -20.05
C GLU A 58 3.18 -0.61 -21.08
N VAL A 59 3.59 -0.62 -22.33
CA VAL A 59 2.84 -0.08 -23.45
C VAL A 59 2.20 -1.25 -24.17
N TYR A 60 0.90 -1.19 -24.36
CA TYR A 60 0.12 -2.26 -24.99
C TYR A 60 -0.19 -1.90 -26.44
N ASP A 61 -0.03 -2.86 -27.37
CA ASP A 61 -0.25 -2.63 -28.80
C ASP A 61 -1.71 -2.38 -29.15
N HIS A 62 -2.63 -2.88 -28.33
CA HIS A 62 -4.07 -2.68 -28.47
C HIS A 62 -4.73 -2.56 -27.11
N GLU A 63 -5.89 -1.97 -27.07
CA GLU A 63 -6.68 -1.83 -25.85
C GLU A 63 -7.67 -2.98 -25.70
N ILE A 64 -7.77 -3.52 -24.47
CA ILE A 64 -8.83 -4.47 -24.13
C ILE A 64 -9.90 -3.80 -23.25
N LEU A 65 -11.15 -4.17 -23.46
CA LEU A 65 -12.31 -3.69 -22.71
C LEU A 65 -13.17 -4.87 -22.26
N PRO A 66 -12.68 -5.72 -21.31
CA PRO A 66 -13.46 -6.82 -20.76
C PRO A 66 -14.71 -6.31 -20.03
N ARG A 67 -15.64 -7.20 -19.68
CA ARG A 67 -16.71 -6.85 -18.73
C ARG A 67 -16.12 -6.68 -17.35
N VAL A 68 -16.41 -5.54 -16.72
CA VAL A 68 -15.88 -5.18 -15.38
C VAL A 68 -17.01 -5.10 -14.38
N SER A 69 -16.84 -5.76 -13.23
CA SER A 69 -17.65 -5.54 -12.04
C SER A 69 -16.80 -4.86 -10.99
N LEU A 70 -17.19 -3.67 -10.60
CA LEU A 70 -16.52 -2.90 -9.55
C LEU A 70 -17.24 -3.13 -8.22
N VAL A 71 -16.51 -3.59 -7.20
CA VAL A 71 -17.03 -3.94 -5.88
C VAL A 71 -16.57 -2.92 -4.83
N ILE A 72 -17.54 -2.30 -4.16
CA ILE A 72 -17.32 -1.30 -3.10
C ILE A 72 -17.91 -1.82 -1.78
N PRO A 73 -17.09 -2.29 -0.83
CA PRO A 73 -17.56 -2.58 0.52
C PRO A 73 -17.71 -1.28 1.30
N ALA A 74 -18.86 -1.07 1.94
CA ALA A 74 -19.15 0.14 2.70
C ALA A 74 -19.67 -0.19 4.11
N TYR A 75 -19.15 0.50 5.13
CA TYR A 75 -19.61 0.41 6.52
C TYR A 75 -19.47 1.76 7.21
N ASN A 76 -20.61 2.39 7.54
CA ASN A 76 -20.69 3.72 8.14
C ASN A 76 -19.97 4.79 7.27
N GLU A 77 -20.38 4.89 6.01
CA GLU A 77 -19.80 5.78 4.97
C GLU A 77 -20.82 6.73 4.37
N GLU A 78 -21.84 7.14 5.11
CA GLU A 78 -22.90 8.02 4.61
C GLU A 78 -22.37 9.30 3.94
N LYS A 79 -21.21 9.81 4.41
CA LYS A 79 -20.60 11.06 3.91
C LYS A 79 -19.89 10.92 2.58
N LEU A 80 -19.39 9.71 2.27
CA LEU A 80 -18.47 9.52 1.14
C LEU A 80 -19.03 8.58 0.08
N ILE A 81 -19.89 7.61 0.43
CA ILE A 81 -20.35 6.58 -0.50
C ILE A 81 -21.06 7.14 -1.74
N GLY A 82 -21.88 8.18 -1.59
CA GLY A 82 -22.54 8.84 -2.71
C GLY A 82 -21.54 9.48 -3.68
N GLN A 83 -20.53 10.14 -3.14
CA GLN A 83 -19.44 10.72 -3.92
C GLN A 83 -18.64 9.64 -4.64
N THR A 84 -18.26 8.56 -3.95
CA THR A 84 -17.53 7.42 -4.54
C THR A 84 -18.28 6.83 -5.72
N ILE A 85 -19.59 6.58 -5.59
CA ILE A 85 -20.43 6.05 -6.68
C ILE A 85 -20.46 7.05 -7.86
N SER A 86 -20.58 8.36 -7.59
CA SER A 86 -20.60 9.41 -8.62
C SER A 86 -19.30 9.47 -9.42
N TYR A 87 -18.13 9.23 -8.79
CA TYR A 87 -16.87 9.16 -9.51
C TYR A 87 -16.83 7.95 -10.45
N HIS A 88 -17.33 6.80 -10.02
CA HIS A 88 -17.44 5.61 -10.88
C HIS A 88 -18.43 5.81 -12.04
N ALA A 89 -19.51 6.54 -11.81
CA ALA A 89 -20.46 6.87 -12.88
C ALA A 89 -19.84 7.72 -14.01
N ARG A 90 -18.79 8.49 -13.69
CA ARG A 90 -18.01 9.28 -14.65
C ARG A 90 -16.86 8.52 -15.29
N SER A 91 -16.67 7.25 -14.98
CA SER A 91 -15.59 6.45 -15.58
C SER A 91 -15.76 6.37 -17.09
N ASP A 92 -14.65 6.59 -17.81
CA ASP A 92 -14.54 6.39 -19.26
C ASP A 92 -14.41 4.88 -19.54
N TYR A 93 -15.54 4.21 -19.45
CA TYR A 93 -15.67 2.79 -19.73
C TYR A 93 -17.04 2.51 -20.37
N PRO A 94 -17.16 1.58 -21.34
CA PRO A 94 -18.45 1.23 -21.97
C PRO A 94 -19.47 0.80 -20.91
N LYS A 95 -20.62 1.49 -20.85
CA LYS A 95 -21.64 1.28 -19.81
C LYS A 95 -22.29 -0.09 -19.84
N ASP A 96 -22.35 -0.70 -21.02
CA ASP A 96 -22.83 -2.08 -21.25
C ASP A 96 -21.86 -3.15 -20.77
N ARG A 97 -20.61 -2.75 -20.46
CA ARG A 97 -19.54 -3.62 -19.95
C ARG A 97 -19.07 -3.28 -18.54
N PHE A 98 -19.77 -2.38 -17.85
CA PHE A 98 -19.39 -1.91 -16.54
C PHE A 98 -20.56 -1.89 -15.57
N GLU A 99 -20.42 -2.60 -14.46
CA GLU A 99 -21.36 -2.55 -13.33
C GLU A 99 -20.66 -2.18 -12.03
N VAL A 100 -21.39 -1.58 -11.12
CA VAL A 100 -20.95 -1.27 -9.75
C VAL A 100 -21.79 -2.06 -8.75
N ILE A 101 -21.13 -2.72 -7.82
CA ILE A 101 -21.76 -3.50 -6.75
C ILE A 101 -21.32 -2.88 -5.42
N VAL A 102 -22.25 -2.20 -4.75
CA VAL A 102 -22.04 -1.67 -3.41
C VAL A 102 -22.51 -2.70 -2.39
N VAL A 103 -21.65 -3.10 -1.49
CA VAL A 103 -22.03 -4.01 -0.39
C VAL A 103 -22.01 -3.23 0.92
N ASN A 104 -23.20 -2.89 1.42
CA ASN A 104 -23.38 -2.27 2.71
C ASN A 104 -23.29 -3.34 3.81
N ASP A 105 -22.22 -3.31 4.58
CA ASP A 105 -21.88 -4.30 5.63
C ASP A 105 -22.58 -3.99 6.96
N GLY A 106 -23.93 -3.87 6.94
CA GLY A 106 -24.74 -3.64 8.13
C GLY A 106 -24.48 -2.28 8.79
N SER A 107 -24.35 -1.20 7.99
CA SER A 107 -24.15 0.16 8.50
C SER A 107 -25.32 0.61 9.39
N LYS A 108 -24.98 1.45 10.38
CA LYS A 108 -25.95 2.02 11.34
C LYS A 108 -26.28 3.49 11.08
N ASP A 109 -25.60 4.11 10.11
CA ASP A 109 -25.79 5.48 9.63
C ASP A 109 -26.57 5.52 8.30
N GLY A 110 -26.60 6.66 7.62
CA GLY A 110 -27.28 6.87 6.35
C GLY A 110 -26.64 6.21 5.12
N THR A 111 -25.64 5.32 5.26
CA THR A 111 -24.91 4.70 4.13
C THR A 111 -25.85 3.99 3.14
N ALA A 112 -26.82 3.20 3.62
CA ALA A 112 -27.76 2.48 2.75
C ALA A 112 -28.65 3.43 1.94
N GLN A 113 -29.11 4.51 2.58
CA GLN A 113 -29.95 5.53 1.97
C GLN A 113 -29.20 6.32 0.88
N GLU A 114 -27.95 6.71 1.16
CA GLU A 114 -27.10 7.42 0.20
C GLU A 114 -26.71 6.53 -1.00
N ALA A 115 -26.41 5.25 -0.77
CA ALA A 115 -26.19 4.29 -1.85
C ALA A 115 -27.43 4.14 -2.74
N ALA A 116 -28.63 3.96 -2.13
CA ALA A 116 -29.90 3.86 -2.88
C ALA A 116 -30.27 5.15 -3.62
N LYS A 117 -29.95 6.32 -3.07
CA LYS A 117 -30.09 7.61 -3.73
C LYS A 117 -29.19 7.69 -4.97
N SER A 118 -27.92 7.30 -4.84
CA SER A 118 -26.96 7.30 -5.95
C SER A 118 -27.37 6.39 -7.11
N VAL A 119 -28.07 5.26 -6.84
CA VAL A 119 -28.67 4.43 -7.90
C VAL A 119 -29.70 5.23 -8.70
N ARG A 120 -30.60 5.99 -8.03
CA ARG A 120 -31.62 6.80 -8.71
C ARG A 120 -31.03 7.97 -9.51
N GLU A 121 -29.93 8.55 -9.02
CA GLU A 121 -29.26 9.69 -9.64
C GLU A 121 -28.41 9.29 -10.86
N ASN A 122 -28.11 8.00 -11.02
CA ASN A 122 -27.30 7.48 -12.14
C ASN A 122 -28.03 6.38 -12.94
N PRO A 123 -29.20 6.66 -13.54
CA PRO A 123 -30.05 5.66 -14.20
C PRO A 123 -29.40 5.00 -15.43
N GLY A 124 -28.38 5.63 -16.01
CA GLY A 124 -27.61 5.09 -17.15
C GLY A 124 -26.50 4.10 -16.76
N MET A 125 -26.38 3.77 -15.47
CA MET A 125 -25.34 2.89 -14.95
C MET A 125 -25.95 1.69 -14.24
N SER A 126 -25.36 0.49 -14.46
CA SER A 126 -25.73 -0.70 -13.73
C SER A 126 -25.14 -0.65 -12.31
N ILE A 127 -25.99 -0.31 -11.31
CA ILE A 127 -25.57 -0.25 -9.90
C ILE A 127 -26.44 -1.21 -9.10
N GLN A 128 -25.82 -2.15 -8.41
CA GLN A 128 -26.47 -3.07 -7.48
C GLN A 128 -26.06 -2.73 -6.06
N VAL A 129 -27.04 -2.69 -5.12
CA VAL A 129 -26.76 -2.53 -3.68
C VAL A 129 -27.15 -3.82 -2.96
N ILE A 130 -26.20 -4.40 -2.24
CA ILE A 130 -26.38 -5.56 -1.37
C ILE A 130 -26.31 -5.07 0.06
N ASN A 131 -27.37 -5.30 0.86
CA ASN A 131 -27.40 -4.91 2.25
C ASN A 131 -27.30 -6.13 3.17
N PHE A 132 -26.30 -6.13 4.06
CA PHE A 132 -26.22 -7.10 5.13
C PHE A 132 -27.09 -6.63 6.33
N PRO A 133 -27.75 -7.55 7.03
CA PRO A 133 -28.54 -7.20 8.21
C PRO A 133 -27.67 -6.74 9.40
N GLU A 134 -26.43 -7.18 9.45
CA GLU A 134 -25.43 -6.86 10.47
C GLU A 134 -24.02 -6.81 9.90
N ASN A 135 -23.10 -6.17 10.63
CA ASN A 135 -21.68 -6.10 10.21
C ASN A 135 -21.03 -7.48 10.30
N ARG A 136 -20.56 -7.98 9.16
CA ARG A 136 -19.81 -9.23 9.01
C ARG A 136 -18.33 -9.02 8.74
N GLY A 137 -17.93 -7.78 8.47
CA GLY A 137 -16.58 -7.36 8.17
C GLY A 137 -16.29 -7.23 6.66
N LYS A 138 -15.37 -6.32 6.33
CA LYS A 138 -15.02 -5.94 4.95
C LYS A 138 -14.74 -7.15 4.05
N ARG A 139 -14.09 -8.19 4.58
CA ARG A 139 -13.74 -9.39 3.82
C ARG A 139 -15.00 -10.14 3.33
N HIS A 140 -16.01 -10.30 4.18
CA HIS A 140 -17.28 -10.91 3.81
C HIS A 140 -18.07 -10.04 2.82
N ALA A 141 -18.03 -8.71 3.01
CA ALA A 141 -18.65 -7.77 2.07
C ALA A 141 -18.01 -7.85 0.68
N LEU A 142 -16.67 -7.86 0.59
CA LEU A 142 -15.96 -8.06 -0.66
C LEU A 142 -16.30 -9.41 -1.30
N ALA A 143 -16.28 -10.50 -0.53
CA ALA A 143 -16.60 -11.84 -1.04
C ALA A 143 -18.02 -11.92 -1.61
N ALA A 144 -19.00 -11.31 -0.93
CA ALA A 144 -20.39 -11.26 -1.42
C ALA A 144 -20.49 -10.47 -2.74
N GLY A 145 -19.83 -9.31 -2.85
CA GLY A 145 -19.78 -8.52 -4.07
C GLY A 145 -19.10 -9.28 -5.22
N ILE A 146 -17.98 -9.96 -4.95
CA ILE A 146 -17.26 -10.77 -5.95
C ILE A 146 -18.12 -11.93 -6.46
N ARG A 147 -18.88 -12.60 -5.59
CA ARG A 147 -19.81 -13.67 -6.01
C ARG A 147 -20.97 -13.15 -6.85
N ALA A 148 -21.49 -11.96 -6.52
CA ALA A 148 -22.58 -11.33 -7.27
C ALA A 148 -22.15 -10.76 -8.63
N ALA A 149 -20.86 -10.50 -8.80
CA ALA A 149 -20.27 -9.89 -9.98
C ALA A 149 -20.50 -10.72 -11.26
N LYS A 150 -20.84 -10.05 -12.38
CA LYS A 150 -21.06 -10.66 -13.69
C LYS A 150 -19.88 -10.44 -14.66
N GLY A 151 -19.00 -9.49 -14.35
CA GLY A 151 -17.85 -9.16 -15.17
C GLY A 151 -16.78 -10.24 -15.20
N ASP A 152 -15.94 -10.20 -16.22
CA ASP A 152 -14.79 -11.08 -16.40
C ASP A 152 -13.62 -10.64 -15.52
N VAL A 153 -13.56 -9.34 -15.22
CA VAL A 153 -12.60 -8.69 -14.33
C VAL A 153 -13.33 -8.07 -13.14
N ILE A 154 -12.85 -8.37 -11.95
CA ILE A 154 -13.30 -7.76 -10.70
C ILE A 154 -12.37 -6.60 -10.38
N VAL A 155 -12.93 -5.41 -10.18
CA VAL A 155 -12.22 -4.26 -9.63
C VAL A 155 -12.71 -4.03 -8.20
N THR A 156 -11.82 -3.90 -7.24
CA THR A 156 -12.15 -3.52 -5.86
C THR A 156 -11.73 -2.08 -5.61
N ASN A 157 -12.61 -1.32 -4.93
CA ASN A 157 -12.34 0.05 -4.57
C ASN A 157 -12.90 0.33 -3.18
N ASP A 158 -12.13 1.04 -2.34
CA ASP A 158 -12.58 1.44 -1.01
C ASP A 158 -13.68 2.51 -1.11
N SER A 159 -14.62 2.52 -0.15
CA SER A 159 -15.77 3.44 -0.10
C SER A 159 -15.39 4.91 0.09
N ASP A 160 -14.13 5.20 0.38
CA ASP A 160 -13.53 6.52 0.57
C ASP A 160 -12.46 6.85 -0.50
N SER A 161 -12.53 6.17 -1.64
CA SER A 161 -11.55 6.32 -2.73
C SER A 161 -12.24 6.70 -4.04
N PHE A 162 -11.73 7.75 -4.70
CA PHE A 162 -12.30 8.43 -5.86
C PHE A 162 -11.47 8.19 -7.09
N VAL A 163 -11.95 7.39 -8.02
CA VAL A 163 -11.21 7.01 -9.22
C VAL A 163 -11.20 8.12 -10.25
N HIS A 164 -10.08 8.30 -10.95
CA HIS A 164 -10.00 9.13 -12.11
C HIS A 164 -10.78 8.49 -13.30
N PRO A 165 -11.31 9.28 -14.24
CA PRO A 165 -12.17 8.76 -15.31
C PRO A 165 -11.57 7.58 -16.09
N GLU A 166 -10.29 7.63 -16.41
CA GLU A 166 -9.60 6.58 -17.18
C GLU A 166 -9.08 5.41 -16.34
N ALA A 167 -9.24 5.45 -15.00
CA ALA A 167 -8.59 4.50 -14.10
C ALA A 167 -9.03 3.05 -14.36
N VAL A 168 -10.34 2.82 -14.57
CA VAL A 168 -10.87 1.49 -14.85
C VAL A 168 -10.36 0.96 -16.20
N ARG A 169 -10.31 1.81 -17.22
CA ARG A 169 -9.78 1.49 -18.54
C ARG A 169 -8.30 1.08 -18.47
N LYS A 170 -7.52 1.78 -17.68
CA LYS A 170 -6.07 1.55 -17.55
C LYS A 170 -5.73 0.33 -16.70
N ILE A 171 -6.47 0.11 -15.60
CA ILE A 171 -6.15 -0.98 -14.68
C ILE A 171 -6.39 -2.37 -15.25
N VAL A 172 -7.24 -2.51 -16.29
CA VAL A 172 -7.52 -3.80 -16.93
C VAL A 172 -6.50 -4.19 -18.01
N GLN A 173 -5.71 -3.22 -18.53
CA GLN A 173 -4.79 -3.49 -19.63
C GLN A 173 -3.74 -4.57 -19.35
N PRO A 174 -3.16 -4.68 -18.14
CA PRO A 174 -2.19 -5.74 -17.84
C PRO A 174 -2.72 -7.17 -17.97
N PHE A 175 -4.05 -7.37 -18.02
CA PHE A 175 -4.65 -8.71 -18.19
C PHE A 175 -4.54 -9.25 -19.62
N GLN A 176 -3.90 -8.55 -20.55
CA GLN A 176 -3.44 -9.10 -21.82
C GLN A 176 -2.38 -10.20 -21.62
N ASP A 177 -1.64 -10.18 -20.52
CA ASP A 177 -0.82 -11.30 -20.05
C ASP A 177 -1.65 -12.18 -19.11
N GLU A 178 -2.05 -13.37 -19.55
CA GLU A 178 -2.83 -14.33 -18.76
C GLU A 178 -2.15 -14.79 -17.46
N ARG A 179 -0.84 -14.56 -17.33
CA ARG A 179 -0.10 -14.83 -16.09
C ARG A 179 -0.33 -13.78 -15.02
N VAL A 180 -0.95 -12.63 -15.36
CA VAL A 180 -1.28 -11.57 -14.39
C VAL A 180 -2.54 -11.96 -13.63
N GLY A 181 -2.38 -12.20 -12.33
CA GLY A 181 -3.48 -12.54 -11.41
C GLY A 181 -4.02 -11.36 -10.63
N GLY A 182 -3.34 -10.22 -10.67
CA GLY A 182 -3.82 -9.01 -10.02
C GLY A 182 -3.00 -7.76 -10.36
N VAL A 183 -3.70 -6.64 -10.39
CA VAL A 183 -3.16 -5.32 -10.70
C VAL A 183 -3.53 -4.35 -9.60
N THR A 184 -2.62 -3.47 -9.18
CA THR A 184 -2.95 -2.31 -8.33
C THR A 184 -2.75 -1.02 -9.10
N GLY A 185 -3.69 -0.10 -8.97
CA GLY A 185 -3.54 1.28 -9.42
C GLY A 185 -2.65 2.10 -8.49
N HIS A 186 -2.53 3.38 -8.80
CA HIS A 186 -1.85 4.40 -7.99
C HIS A 186 -2.87 5.12 -7.11
N ALA A 187 -2.57 5.25 -5.82
CA ALA A 187 -3.40 6.03 -4.92
C ALA A 187 -2.66 7.29 -4.45
N ASP A 188 -3.29 8.44 -4.66
CA ASP A 188 -2.93 9.72 -4.08
C ASP A 188 -3.84 10.03 -2.88
N VAL A 189 -3.50 11.07 -2.12
CA VAL A 189 -4.29 11.49 -0.95
C VAL A 189 -5.21 12.63 -1.33
N TYR A 190 -6.53 12.40 -1.27
CA TYR A 190 -7.56 13.39 -1.63
C TYR A 190 -7.50 14.65 -0.75
N ASN A 191 -7.48 14.44 0.55
CA ASN A 191 -7.53 15.50 1.56
C ASN A 191 -6.14 15.94 2.07
N TRP A 192 -5.12 15.90 1.22
CA TRP A 192 -3.74 16.19 1.61
C TRP A 192 -3.52 17.62 2.13
N LYS A 193 -4.41 18.58 1.80
CA LYS A 193 -4.33 20.00 2.22
C LYS A 193 -4.96 20.26 3.59
N ASP A 194 -5.69 19.32 4.19
CA ASP A 194 -6.47 19.58 5.40
C ASP A 194 -5.60 19.98 6.60
N ASN A 195 -4.47 19.32 6.79
CA ASN A 195 -3.55 19.65 7.87
C ASN A 195 -2.14 19.02 7.66
N LEU A 196 -1.24 19.29 8.61
CA LEU A 196 0.13 18.78 8.59
C LEU A 196 0.21 17.24 8.53
N LEU A 197 -0.68 16.54 9.25
CA LEU A 197 -0.69 15.09 9.28
C LEU A 197 -1.10 14.49 7.92
N THR A 198 -2.04 15.11 7.22
CA THR A 198 -2.46 14.66 5.88
C THR A 198 -1.39 14.91 4.84
N GLN A 199 -0.61 16.00 4.97
CA GLN A 199 0.54 16.28 4.10
C GLN A 199 1.68 15.28 4.30
N ILE A 200 1.95 14.87 5.53
CA ILE A 200 2.91 13.80 5.84
C ILE A 200 2.44 12.48 5.21
N GLN A 201 1.14 12.17 5.29
CA GLN A 201 0.58 10.96 4.69
C GLN A 201 0.64 11.00 3.16
N TYR A 202 0.46 12.17 2.53
CA TYR A 202 0.64 12.33 1.08
C TYR A 202 2.04 11.89 0.62
N ILE A 203 3.10 12.33 1.29
CA ILE A 203 4.47 11.89 1.01
C ILE A 203 4.63 10.38 1.22
N ARG A 204 4.03 9.84 2.28
CA ARG A 204 4.05 8.40 2.53
C ARG A 204 3.40 7.59 1.39
N TYR A 205 2.25 8.03 0.89
CA TYR A 205 1.57 7.39 -0.25
C TYR A 205 2.43 7.47 -1.51
N PHE A 206 2.95 8.65 -1.83
CA PHE A 206 3.88 8.81 -2.95
C PHE A 206 5.05 7.81 -2.88
N VAL A 207 5.72 7.72 -1.73
CA VAL A 207 6.84 6.79 -1.54
C VAL A 207 6.37 5.33 -1.65
N ALA A 208 5.22 4.99 -1.07
CA ALA A 208 4.69 3.62 -1.11
C ALA A 208 4.41 3.16 -2.54
N PHE A 209 3.89 4.03 -3.40
CA PHE A 209 3.53 3.69 -4.78
C PHE A 209 4.69 3.91 -5.75
N LYS A 210 5.30 5.09 -5.77
CA LYS A 210 6.34 5.45 -6.76
C LYS A 210 7.71 4.85 -6.47
N VAL A 211 7.98 4.41 -5.23
CA VAL A 211 9.25 3.76 -4.88
C VAL A 211 9.05 2.26 -4.64
N TYR A 212 8.25 1.90 -3.62
CA TYR A 212 8.15 0.49 -3.22
C TYR A 212 7.39 -0.35 -4.24
N LYS A 213 6.15 0.00 -4.61
CA LYS A 213 5.39 -0.78 -5.59
C LYS A 213 6.05 -0.78 -6.96
N ALA A 214 6.61 0.35 -7.43
CA ALA A 214 7.34 0.42 -8.68
C ALA A 214 8.57 -0.51 -8.67
N SER A 215 9.33 -0.56 -7.57
CA SER A 215 10.48 -1.46 -7.44
C SER A 215 10.09 -2.94 -7.41
N GLU A 216 8.94 -3.28 -6.84
CA GLU A 216 8.39 -4.65 -6.79
C GLU A 216 7.78 -5.06 -8.14
N ALA A 217 7.12 -4.12 -8.82
CA ALA A 217 6.50 -4.32 -10.13
C ALA A 217 7.51 -4.63 -11.24
N LEU A 218 8.75 -4.16 -11.12
CA LEU A 218 9.83 -4.52 -12.05
C LEU A 218 10.02 -6.04 -12.19
N TYR A 219 9.65 -6.78 -11.14
CA TYR A 219 9.68 -8.25 -11.12
C TYR A 219 8.27 -8.87 -11.17
N SER A 220 7.23 -8.08 -11.45
CA SER A 220 5.83 -8.50 -11.45
C SER A 220 5.39 -9.18 -10.14
N MET A 221 5.92 -8.69 -9.00
CA MET A 221 5.72 -9.27 -7.67
C MET A 221 5.40 -8.21 -6.62
N VAL A 222 4.41 -7.37 -6.89
CA VAL A 222 3.89 -6.42 -5.91
C VAL A 222 3.29 -7.21 -4.73
N ILE A 223 3.78 -6.95 -3.51
CA ILE A 223 3.37 -7.71 -2.30
C ILE A 223 2.10 -7.18 -1.63
N CYS A 224 1.49 -6.13 -2.19
CA CYS A 224 0.21 -5.60 -1.73
C CYS A 224 -0.51 -4.85 -2.86
N LEU A 225 -1.55 -5.45 -3.41
CA LEU A 225 -2.48 -4.81 -4.34
C LEU A 225 -3.49 -4.01 -3.52
N SER A 226 -3.27 -2.69 -3.39
CA SER A 226 -3.99 -1.81 -2.46
C SER A 226 -5.49 -1.79 -2.69
N GLY A 227 -6.27 -1.87 -1.61
CA GLY A 227 -7.73 -1.82 -1.62
C GLY A 227 -8.32 -0.53 -2.19
N CYS A 228 -7.54 0.58 -2.21
CA CYS A 228 -7.97 1.84 -2.83
C CYS A 228 -8.32 1.69 -4.32
N LEU A 229 -7.58 0.83 -5.05
CA LEU A 229 -7.89 0.45 -6.43
C LEU A 229 -7.07 -0.78 -6.81
N ALA A 230 -7.74 -1.92 -6.98
CA ALA A 230 -7.11 -3.16 -7.44
C ALA A 230 -8.04 -3.93 -8.37
N ALA A 231 -7.47 -4.70 -9.30
CA ALA A 231 -8.21 -5.49 -10.26
C ALA A 231 -7.71 -6.94 -10.30
N TYR A 232 -8.61 -7.87 -10.61
CA TYR A 232 -8.36 -9.31 -10.61
C TYR A 232 -9.16 -10.01 -11.71
N PRO A 233 -8.62 -10.96 -12.49
CA PRO A 233 -9.44 -11.83 -13.32
C PRO A 233 -10.39 -12.63 -12.43
N LYS A 234 -11.69 -12.66 -12.77
CA LYS A 234 -12.71 -13.34 -11.97
C LYS A 234 -12.39 -14.82 -11.75
N PRO A 235 -11.97 -15.62 -12.77
CA PRO A 235 -11.60 -17.02 -12.55
C PRO A 235 -10.46 -17.20 -11.54
N VAL A 236 -9.48 -16.29 -11.53
CA VAL A 236 -8.34 -16.35 -10.60
C VAL A 236 -8.81 -16.12 -9.18
N ILE A 237 -9.54 -15.02 -8.90
CA ILE A 237 -9.98 -14.70 -7.55
C ILE A 237 -10.98 -15.73 -7.01
N MET A 238 -11.91 -16.23 -7.86
CA MET A 238 -12.86 -17.27 -7.49
C MET A 238 -12.20 -18.59 -7.10
N SER A 239 -11.03 -18.91 -7.68
CA SER A 239 -10.30 -20.15 -7.39
C SER A 239 -9.79 -20.29 -5.95
N PHE A 240 -9.82 -19.20 -5.16
CA PHE A 240 -9.39 -19.21 -3.76
C PHE A 240 -10.28 -18.32 -2.86
N LEU A 241 -11.39 -17.82 -3.37
CA LEU A 241 -12.25 -16.87 -2.65
C LEU A 241 -12.71 -17.40 -1.29
N ASP A 242 -13.17 -18.66 -1.25
CA ASP A 242 -13.66 -19.28 -0.02
C ASP A 242 -12.52 -19.50 1.01
N GLU A 243 -11.33 -19.90 0.54
CA GLU A 243 -10.16 -20.05 1.41
C GLU A 243 -9.70 -18.69 1.95
N TRP A 244 -9.71 -17.66 1.11
CA TRP A 244 -9.38 -16.31 1.53
C TRP A 244 -10.42 -15.72 2.48
N GLU A 245 -11.71 -15.86 2.20
CA GLU A 245 -12.78 -15.34 3.06
C GLU A 245 -12.69 -15.92 4.47
N ASN A 246 -12.44 -17.23 4.58
CA ASN A 246 -12.39 -17.96 5.84
C ASN A 246 -10.96 -18.10 6.41
N GLN A 247 -10.01 -17.33 5.90
CA GLN A 247 -8.62 -17.37 6.37
C GLN A 247 -8.55 -17.12 7.88
N SER A 248 -7.79 -17.95 8.56
CA SER A 248 -7.51 -17.82 9.99
C SER A 248 -6.02 -17.74 10.28
N PHE A 249 -5.67 -17.09 11.38
CA PHE A 249 -4.33 -17.02 11.91
C PHE A 249 -4.32 -17.33 13.41
N TRP A 250 -3.59 -18.37 13.80
CA TRP A 250 -3.56 -18.88 15.16
C TRP A 250 -4.95 -19.07 15.79
N GLY A 251 -5.88 -19.65 15.03
CA GLY A 251 -7.25 -19.96 15.48
C GLY A 251 -8.20 -18.77 15.57
N LYS A 252 -7.82 -17.59 15.05
CA LYS A 252 -8.68 -16.40 14.98
C LYS A 252 -8.91 -15.99 13.51
N PRO A 253 -10.12 -15.54 13.13
CA PRO A 253 -10.41 -15.09 11.78
C PRO A 253 -9.59 -13.87 11.40
N CYS A 254 -9.19 -13.78 10.13
CA CYS A 254 -8.48 -12.64 9.57
C CYS A 254 -9.48 -11.59 9.10
N THR A 255 -9.74 -10.55 9.88
CA THR A 255 -10.79 -9.54 9.63
C THR A 255 -10.28 -8.25 8.98
N TYR A 256 -8.97 -8.04 8.86
CA TYR A 256 -8.33 -6.86 8.25
C TYR A 256 -7.16 -7.29 7.36
N GLY A 257 -6.67 -6.38 6.49
CA GLY A 257 -5.62 -6.65 5.52
C GLY A 257 -6.09 -7.54 4.36
N ASP A 258 -7.26 -7.22 3.87
CA ASP A 258 -7.96 -7.95 2.81
C ASP A 258 -7.16 -7.94 1.51
N ASP A 259 -6.65 -6.78 1.15
CA ASP A 259 -5.80 -6.49 0.01
C ASP A 259 -4.48 -7.30 0.03
N ARG A 260 -3.79 -7.34 1.18
CA ARG A 260 -2.58 -8.16 1.36
C ARG A 260 -2.91 -9.64 1.31
N GLY A 261 -4.02 -10.05 1.92
CA GLY A 261 -4.49 -11.43 1.88
C GLY A 261 -4.76 -11.89 0.44
N LEU A 262 -5.54 -11.14 -0.35
CA LEU A 262 -5.77 -11.43 -1.78
C LEU A 262 -4.45 -11.54 -2.55
N THR A 263 -3.53 -10.59 -2.33
CA THR A 263 -2.21 -10.61 -2.97
C THR A 263 -1.40 -11.85 -2.59
N THR A 264 -1.44 -12.27 -1.32
CA THR A 264 -0.77 -13.49 -0.83
C THR A 264 -1.25 -14.73 -1.59
N PHE A 265 -2.58 -14.86 -1.80
CA PHE A 265 -3.15 -15.99 -2.55
C PHE A 265 -2.77 -15.97 -4.03
N ILE A 266 -2.79 -14.82 -4.68
CA ILE A 266 -2.35 -14.63 -6.07
C ILE A 266 -0.90 -15.08 -6.24
N LEU A 267 -0.01 -14.55 -5.40
CA LEU A 267 1.41 -14.91 -5.44
C LEU A 267 1.64 -16.39 -5.10
N ARG A 268 0.92 -16.95 -4.11
CA ARG A 268 1.03 -18.38 -3.75
C ARG A 268 0.64 -19.31 -4.91
N LYS A 269 -0.35 -18.91 -5.71
CA LYS A 269 -0.77 -19.67 -6.90
C LYS A 269 0.15 -19.50 -8.12
N GLY A 270 1.19 -18.70 -8.03
CA GLY A 270 2.18 -18.53 -9.08
C GLY A 270 1.92 -17.37 -10.04
N TYR A 271 0.80 -16.68 -9.93
CA TYR A 271 0.48 -15.53 -10.76
C TYR A 271 1.40 -14.34 -10.51
N LYS A 272 1.44 -13.44 -11.48
CA LYS A 272 2.06 -12.13 -11.39
C LYS A 272 1.14 -11.15 -10.65
N ALA A 273 1.71 -10.27 -9.84
CA ALA A 273 1.04 -9.12 -9.24
C ALA A 273 1.77 -7.86 -9.71
N VAL A 274 1.06 -6.96 -10.40
CA VAL A 274 1.66 -5.83 -11.10
C VAL A 274 1.10 -4.48 -10.62
N TYR A 275 1.77 -3.40 -10.97
CA TYR A 275 1.39 -2.03 -10.65
C TYR A 275 1.17 -1.24 -11.93
N GLU A 276 -0.02 -0.64 -12.06
CA GLU A 276 -0.36 0.24 -13.17
C GLU A 276 -0.41 1.70 -12.66
N PRO A 277 0.67 2.47 -12.82
CA PRO A 277 0.81 3.80 -12.23
C PRO A 277 -0.09 4.85 -12.89
N THR A 278 -0.68 4.56 -14.04
CA THR A 278 -1.56 5.49 -14.76
C THR A 278 -3.03 5.30 -14.39
N ALA A 279 -3.39 4.18 -13.72
CA ALA A 279 -4.70 3.96 -13.14
C ALA A 279 -4.77 4.64 -11.76
N ILE A 280 -5.22 5.89 -11.72
CA ILE A 280 -5.13 6.76 -10.54
C ILE A 280 -6.44 6.77 -9.76
N THR A 281 -6.34 6.76 -8.45
CA THR A 281 -7.42 7.01 -7.49
C THR A 281 -6.95 7.95 -6.38
N ASP A 282 -7.84 8.76 -5.84
CA ASP A 282 -7.59 9.60 -4.68
C ASP A 282 -8.29 9.01 -3.46
N THR A 283 -7.62 8.80 -2.35
CA THR A 283 -8.20 8.22 -1.12
C THR A 283 -8.15 9.20 0.04
N VAL A 284 -9.16 9.12 0.93
CA VAL A 284 -9.23 9.97 2.11
C VAL A 284 -8.38 9.35 3.24
N VAL A 285 -7.53 10.17 3.85
CA VAL A 285 -6.68 9.73 4.97
C VAL A 285 -7.11 10.37 6.30
N PRO A 286 -6.81 9.74 7.45
CA PRO A 286 -7.13 10.29 8.76
C PRO A 286 -6.52 11.69 8.99
N THR A 287 -7.36 12.60 9.48
CA THR A 287 -6.97 13.97 9.87
C THR A 287 -6.56 14.08 11.35
N ALA A 288 -6.94 13.10 12.18
CA ALA A 288 -6.61 13.05 13.60
C ALA A 288 -5.53 12.02 13.91
N LEU A 289 -4.62 12.34 14.84
CA LEU A 289 -3.52 11.46 15.27
C LEU A 289 -4.01 10.10 15.79
N THR A 290 -5.15 10.06 16.48
CA THR A 290 -5.74 8.83 17.01
C THR A 290 -6.17 7.89 15.89
N GLY A 291 -6.84 8.41 14.86
CA GLY A 291 -7.23 7.65 13.66
C GLY A 291 -6.00 7.15 12.90
N PHE A 292 -5.04 8.03 12.68
CA PHE A 292 -3.76 7.69 12.05
C PHE A 292 -3.02 6.58 12.81
N TRP A 293 -2.88 6.70 14.14
CA TRP A 293 -2.21 5.70 14.98
C TRP A 293 -2.86 4.32 14.86
N LYS A 294 -4.19 4.27 14.97
CA LYS A 294 -4.97 3.02 14.82
C LYS A 294 -4.80 2.41 13.43
N GLN A 295 -4.84 3.22 12.38
CA GLN A 295 -4.63 2.79 11.00
C GLN A 295 -3.23 2.18 10.79
N GLN A 296 -2.17 2.87 11.28
CA GLN A 296 -0.79 2.38 11.16
C GLN A 296 -0.57 1.08 11.94
N LEU A 297 -1.16 0.96 13.13
CA LEU A 297 -1.09 -0.28 13.92
C LEU A 297 -1.80 -1.45 13.21
N ARG A 298 -2.99 -1.21 12.66
CA ARG A 298 -3.74 -2.21 11.88
C ARG A 298 -2.94 -2.67 10.66
N TRP A 299 -2.28 -1.75 9.96
CA TRP A 299 -1.43 -2.10 8.82
C TRP A 299 -0.19 -2.91 9.23
N LYS A 300 0.41 -2.61 10.38
CA LYS A 300 1.53 -3.41 10.91
C LYS A 300 1.10 -4.82 11.31
N LYS A 301 -0.05 -4.97 11.99
CA LYS A 301 -0.61 -6.28 12.30
C LYS A 301 -0.86 -7.10 11.03
N SER A 302 -1.50 -6.50 10.02
CA SER A 302 -1.72 -7.14 8.72
C SER A 302 -0.40 -7.53 8.06
N TRP A 303 0.58 -6.62 8.05
CA TRP A 303 1.89 -6.87 7.48
C TRP A 303 2.62 -8.04 8.15
N LEU A 304 2.64 -8.10 9.48
CA LEU A 304 3.25 -9.20 10.24
C LEU A 304 2.62 -10.54 9.91
N ARG A 305 1.28 -10.60 9.90
CA ARG A 305 0.53 -11.81 9.58
C ARG A 305 0.80 -12.29 8.16
N GLU A 306 0.68 -11.41 7.18
CA GLU A 306 0.90 -11.78 5.78
C GLU A 306 2.38 -12.09 5.50
N THR A 307 3.33 -11.45 6.20
CA THR A 307 4.74 -11.80 6.13
C THR A 307 4.98 -13.26 6.55
N TYR A 308 4.26 -13.75 7.56
CA TYR A 308 4.32 -15.17 7.93
C TYR A 308 3.80 -16.10 6.82
N PHE A 309 2.66 -15.76 6.18
CA PHE A 309 2.11 -16.59 5.11
C PHE A 309 2.98 -16.55 3.85
N VAL A 310 3.39 -15.37 3.42
CA VAL A 310 4.25 -15.16 2.25
C VAL A 310 5.63 -15.79 2.46
N GLY A 311 6.20 -15.72 3.66
CA GLY A 311 7.48 -16.31 3.99
C GLY A 311 7.56 -17.83 3.76
N LYS A 312 6.41 -18.54 3.77
CA LYS A 312 6.38 -19.99 3.51
C LYS A 312 6.71 -20.37 2.06
N PHE A 313 6.54 -19.46 1.11
CA PHE A 313 6.74 -19.77 -0.31
C PHE A 313 7.61 -18.76 -1.08
N MET A 314 7.89 -17.56 -0.53
CA MET A 314 8.60 -16.49 -1.24
C MET A 314 9.99 -16.93 -1.73
N TRP A 315 10.68 -17.81 -0.99
CA TRP A 315 11.98 -18.34 -1.38
C TRP A 315 11.97 -19.15 -2.69
N ARG A 316 10.79 -19.62 -3.14
CA ARG A 316 10.58 -20.31 -4.43
C ARG A 316 10.30 -19.37 -5.59
N ARG A 317 10.19 -18.07 -5.31
CA ARG A 317 9.88 -17.03 -6.29
C ARG A 317 11.18 -16.40 -6.81
N HIS A 318 11.07 -15.27 -7.51
CA HIS A 318 12.24 -14.60 -8.09
C HIS A 318 13.29 -14.26 -7.00
N PRO A 319 14.59 -14.61 -7.18
CA PRO A 319 15.61 -14.50 -6.12
C PRO A 319 15.76 -13.08 -5.56
N VAL A 320 15.74 -12.05 -6.42
CA VAL A 320 15.83 -10.65 -5.99
C VAL A 320 14.63 -10.27 -5.11
N MET A 321 13.43 -10.75 -5.45
CA MET A 321 12.24 -10.48 -4.66
C MET A 321 12.23 -11.26 -3.35
N ALA A 322 12.72 -12.49 -3.34
CA ALA A 322 12.90 -13.27 -2.12
C ALA A 322 13.87 -12.55 -1.18
N LEU A 323 15.05 -12.16 -1.67
CA LEU A 323 16.03 -11.38 -0.91
C LEU A 323 15.43 -10.08 -0.38
N SER A 324 14.73 -9.32 -1.24
CA SER A 324 14.05 -8.09 -0.86
C SER A 324 13.03 -8.31 0.25
N PHE A 325 12.17 -9.33 0.10
CA PHE A 325 11.12 -9.65 1.06
C PHE A 325 11.69 -10.03 2.44
N TYR A 326 12.68 -10.97 2.49
CA TYR A 326 13.27 -11.38 3.76
C TYR A 326 14.12 -10.28 4.40
N SER A 327 14.82 -9.46 3.59
CA SER A 327 15.52 -8.28 4.10
C SER A 327 14.53 -7.28 4.72
N ASN A 328 13.41 -6.98 4.04
CA ASN A 328 12.38 -6.10 4.60
C ASN A 328 11.78 -6.64 5.90
N ALA A 329 11.51 -7.95 5.96
CA ALA A 329 11.01 -8.61 7.16
C ALA A 329 12.01 -8.49 8.32
N PHE A 330 13.27 -8.82 8.07
CA PHE A 330 14.36 -8.69 9.05
C PHE A 330 14.50 -7.25 9.54
N LEU A 331 14.64 -6.29 8.63
CA LEU A 331 14.82 -4.88 8.97
C LEU A 331 13.65 -4.33 9.79
N THR A 332 12.42 -4.67 9.42
CA THR A 332 11.24 -4.18 10.11
C THR A 332 11.11 -4.79 11.51
N ILE A 333 11.28 -6.12 11.63
CA ILE A 333 11.13 -6.83 12.91
C ILE A 333 12.18 -6.36 13.92
N PHE A 334 13.42 -6.16 13.49
CA PHE A 334 14.51 -5.77 14.40
C PHE A 334 14.67 -4.27 14.62
N SER A 335 13.92 -3.44 13.87
CA SER A 335 14.08 -1.97 13.93
C SER A 335 13.91 -1.38 15.33
N PHE A 336 12.96 -1.89 16.14
CA PHE A 336 12.74 -1.37 17.49
C PHE A 336 13.90 -1.73 18.44
N ILE A 337 14.55 -2.88 18.26
CA ILE A 337 15.74 -3.30 19.03
C ILE A 337 16.90 -2.36 18.73
N ILE A 338 17.06 -1.96 17.46
CA ILE A 338 18.07 -0.99 17.05
C ILE A 338 17.84 0.35 17.72
N VAL A 339 16.60 0.83 17.77
CA VAL A 339 16.25 2.10 18.42
C VAL A 339 16.53 2.03 19.93
N ILE A 340 16.16 0.93 20.59
CA ILE A 340 16.51 0.72 22.01
C ILE A 340 18.02 0.78 22.21
N ARG A 341 18.79 0.05 21.42
CA ARG A 341 20.24 0.05 21.53
C ARG A 341 20.83 1.45 21.35
N VAL A 342 20.45 2.12 20.27
CA VAL A 342 21.05 3.42 19.92
C VAL A 342 20.74 4.51 20.92
N PHE A 343 19.53 4.59 21.45
CA PHE A 343 19.10 5.71 22.29
C PHE A 343 19.13 5.42 23.79
N PHE A 344 19.21 4.16 24.21
CA PHE A 344 19.17 3.81 25.64
C PHE A 344 20.40 3.05 26.12
N LEU A 345 21.07 2.25 25.26
CA LEU A 345 22.21 1.45 25.68
C LEU A 345 23.55 2.08 25.27
N LEU A 346 23.70 2.50 24.03
CA LEU A 346 24.94 3.09 23.53
C LEU A 346 25.36 4.42 24.18
N PRO A 347 24.45 5.32 24.61
CA PRO A 347 24.85 6.54 25.33
C PRO A 347 25.61 6.28 26.61
N ALA A 348 25.47 5.11 27.23
CA ALA A 348 26.26 4.72 28.41
C ALA A 348 27.73 4.39 28.06
N VAL A 349 28.02 4.10 26.79
CA VAL A 349 29.39 3.83 26.31
C VAL A 349 29.98 5.09 25.68
N ASP A 350 29.24 5.72 24.79
CA ASP A 350 29.60 6.97 24.15
C ASP A 350 28.31 7.76 23.80
N SER A 351 28.17 8.93 24.43
CA SER A 351 26.99 9.79 24.26
C SER A 351 26.84 10.39 22.85
N THR A 352 27.86 10.30 22.01
CA THR A 352 27.81 10.83 20.63
C THR A 352 27.21 9.84 19.63
N LEU A 353 27.11 8.55 19.95
CA LEU A 353 26.66 7.51 19.03
C LEU A 353 25.22 7.72 18.52
N PRO A 354 24.24 8.18 19.30
CA PRO A 354 22.92 8.52 18.79
C PRO A 354 22.95 9.59 17.68
N LEU A 355 23.91 10.53 17.73
CA LEU A 355 24.06 11.58 16.72
C LEU A 355 24.37 10.98 15.34
N PHE A 356 25.22 9.96 15.27
CA PHE A 356 25.52 9.29 14.01
C PHE A 356 24.29 8.59 13.42
N TYR A 357 23.44 8.01 14.25
CA TYR A 357 22.17 7.45 13.78
C TYR A 357 21.25 8.53 13.20
N LEU A 358 21.12 9.68 13.88
CA LEU A 358 20.30 10.80 13.44
C LEU A 358 20.82 11.43 12.13
N ILE A 359 22.15 11.56 11.98
CA ILE A 359 22.76 12.02 10.72
C ILE A 359 22.44 11.05 9.59
N GLY A 360 22.60 9.74 9.82
CA GLY A 360 22.24 8.72 8.82
C GLY A 360 20.77 8.79 8.43
N LEU A 361 19.87 8.97 9.39
CA LEU A 361 18.44 9.16 9.16
C LEU A 361 18.15 10.43 8.34
N ALA A 362 18.79 11.55 8.66
CA ALA A 362 18.67 12.80 7.91
C ALA A 362 19.15 12.64 6.46
N LEU A 363 20.28 11.99 6.23
CA LEU A 363 20.79 11.73 4.88
C LEU A 363 19.81 10.87 4.06
N VAL A 364 19.21 9.83 4.64
CA VAL A 364 18.17 9.03 3.98
C VAL A 364 16.94 9.87 3.69
N ALA A 365 16.51 10.74 4.63
CA ALA A 365 15.41 11.66 4.43
C ALA A 365 15.66 12.64 3.26
N PHE A 366 16.90 13.08 3.07
CA PHE A 366 17.30 13.87 1.90
C PHE A 366 17.18 13.09 0.58
N VAL A 367 17.43 11.79 0.56
CA VAL A 367 17.18 10.96 -0.64
C VAL A 367 15.68 10.96 -0.98
N TYR A 368 14.81 10.80 0.02
CA TYR A 368 13.35 10.89 -0.20
C TYR A 368 12.95 12.27 -0.72
N LEU A 369 13.47 13.34 -0.13
CA LEU A 369 13.21 14.72 -0.57
C LEU A 369 13.66 14.93 -2.02
N ALA A 370 14.87 14.53 -2.36
CA ALA A 370 15.43 14.69 -3.71
C ALA A 370 14.63 13.88 -4.74
N TYR A 371 14.15 12.69 -4.36
CA TYR A 371 13.29 11.87 -5.21
C TYR A 371 11.91 12.50 -5.41
N CYS A 372 11.29 13.05 -4.38
CA CYS A 372 10.05 13.82 -4.50
C CYS A 372 10.22 14.99 -5.47
N ASN A 373 11.30 15.76 -5.34
CA ASN A 373 11.60 16.89 -6.22
C ASN A 373 11.82 16.45 -7.68
N LYS A 374 12.47 15.32 -7.92
CA LYS A 374 12.65 14.73 -9.26
C LYS A 374 11.31 14.49 -9.97
N TYR A 375 10.26 14.15 -9.23
CA TYR A 375 8.92 13.91 -9.75
C TYR A 375 7.99 15.12 -9.65
N GLY A 376 8.50 16.30 -9.30
CA GLY A 376 7.75 17.55 -9.30
C GLY A 376 6.89 17.77 -8.05
N ILE A 377 7.12 17.01 -6.99
CA ILE A 377 6.47 17.21 -5.69
C ILE A 377 7.31 18.22 -4.89
N TYR A 378 7.09 19.50 -5.17
CA TYR A 378 7.82 20.58 -4.52
C TYR A 378 7.16 21.08 -3.22
N GLN A 379 5.92 20.67 -2.97
CA GLN A 379 5.15 21.14 -1.82
C GLN A 379 5.62 20.39 -0.56
N GLY A 380 6.14 21.18 0.39
CA GLY A 380 6.48 20.67 1.71
C GLY A 380 7.80 19.90 1.79
N TRP A 381 8.89 20.50 1.39
CA TRP A 381 10.25 19.93 1.48
C TRP A 381 10.58 19.34 2.86
N ILE A 382 9.95 19.81 3.93
CA ILE A 382 10.15 19.30 5.29
C ILE A 382 9.44 17.93 5.52
N PHE A 383 8.36 17.62 4.80
CA PHE A 383 7.54 16.44 5.09
C PHE A 383 8.24 15.09 4.88
N PRO A 384 9.11 14.89 3.87
CA PRO A 384 9.90 13.66 3.77
C PRO A 384 10.80 13.44 4.98
N ILE A 385 11.36 14.53 5.54
CA ILE A 385 12.20 14.50 6.74
C ILE A 385 11.34 14.13 7.95
N VAL A 386 10.22 14.84 8.15
CA VAL A 386 9.28 14.58 9.26
C VAL A 386 8.73 13.15 9.19
N TRP A 387 8.38 12.66 8.00
CA TRP A 387 7.95 11.28 7.82
C TRP A 387 9.03 10.27 8.23
N SER A 388 10.26 10.47 7.80
CA SER A 388 11.38 9.57 8.12
C SER A 388 11.64 9.51 9.63
N VAL A 389 11.62 10.66 10.31
CA VAL A 389 11.76 10.74 11.76
C VAL A 389 10.57 10.08 12.46
N LEU A 390 9.35 10.41 12.07
CA LEU A 390 8.13 9.83 12.62
C LEU A 390 8.11 8.30 12.49
N TYR A 391 8.49 7.78 11.32
CA TYR A 391 8.54 6.35 11.09
C TYR A 391 9.61 5.66 11.93
N ALA A 392 10.83 6.20 11.93
CA ALA A 392 11.99 5.57 12.58
C ALA A 392 11.98 5.67 14.10
N LEU A 393 11.42 6.74 14.68
CA LEU A 393 11.50 6.98 16.11
C LEU A 393 10.17 6.83 16.85
N VAL A 394 9.02 7.03 16.17
CA VAL A 394 7.70 6.96 16.81
C VAL A 394 6.94 5.71 16.37
N LEU A 395 6.77 5.50 15.08
CA LEU A 395 5.98 4.37 14.58
C LEU A 395 6.68 3.01 14.77
N VAL A 396 7.98 2.99 15.01
CA VAL A 396 8.74 1.78 15.30
C VAL A 396 8.21 1.06 16.55
N TRP A 397 7.75 1.80 17.55
CA TRP A 397 7.18 1.25 18.78
C TRP A 397 5.86 0.51 18.60
N GLN A 398 5.21 0.69 17.46
CA GLN A 398 4.03 -0.12 17.14
C GLN A 398 4.36 -1.57 16.78
N ILE A 399 5.63 -1.93 16.50
CA ILE A 399 6.01 -3.30 16.14
C ILE A 399 5.79 -4.26 17.29
N PRO A 400 6.39 -4.04 18.49
CA PRO A 400 6.10 -4.91 19.65
C PRO A 400 4.62 -4.91 20.04
N ILE A 401 3.92 -3.76 19.94
CA ILE A 401 2.48 -3.69 20.20
C ILE A 401 1.70 -4.55 19.18
N ALA A 402 2.06 -4.49 17.90
CA ALA A 402 1.44 -5.29 16.86
C ALA A 402 1.65 -6.79 17.09
N PHE A 403 2.85 -7.20 17.51
CA PHE A 403 3.13 -8.61 17.89
C PHE A 403 2.27 -9.05 19.08
N ALA A 404 2.25 -8.28 20.16
CA ALA A 404 1.49 -8.59 21.37
C ALA A 404 -0.04 -8.66 21.10
N THR A 405 -0.53 -7.89 20.14
CA THR A 405 -1.96 -7.79 19.80
C THR A 405 -2.33 -8.44 18.47
N LEU A 406 -1.48 -9.29 17.90
CA LEU A 406 -1.66 -9.88 16.56
C LEU A 406 -2.91 -10.77 16.47
N ARG A 407 -3.34 -11.37 17.58
CA ARG A 407 -4.56 -12.19 17.68
C ARG A 407 -5.85 -11.37 17.84
N ASP A 408 -5.76 -10.05 18.09
CA ASP A 408 -6.91 -9.19 18.17
C ASP A 408 -7.45 -8.89 16.76
N SER A 409 -8.60 -9.47 16.46
CA SER A 409 -9.26 -9.39 15.14
C SER A 409 -10.17 -8.17 14.97
N ARG A 410 -10.32 -7.29 15.99
CA ARG A 410 -11.17 -6.09 15.89
C ARG A 410 -10.58 -5.11 14.87
N TRP A 411 -11.45 -4.55 14.02
CA TRP A 411 -11.04 -3.61 12.97
C TRP A 411 -10.38 -2.33 13.53
N GLY A 412 -10.88 -1.81 14.65
CA GLY A 412 -10.21 -0.79 15.46
C GLY A 412 -10.21 0.65 14.95
N THR A 413 -10.73 0.94 13.77
CA THR A 413 -10.71 2.28 13.16
C THR A 413 -12.08 2.94 13.06
N ARG A 414 -13.17 2.21 13.27
CA ARG A 414 -14.56 2.72 13.21
C ARG A 414 -15.42 2.09 14.30
#